data_1737daed9e622e591bc2b451ca413ee5
#
_entry.id   1737daed9e622e591bc2b451ca413ee5
#
_cell.length_a   1.000
_cell.length_b   1.000
_cell.length_c   1.000
_cell.angle_alpha   90.00
_cell.angle_beta   90.00
_cell.angle_gamma   90.00
#
_symmetry.space_group_name_H-M   'P 1'
#
loop_
_entity.id
_entity.type
_entity.pdbx_description
1 polymer ?
#
loop_
_entity_poly.entity_id
_entity_poly.type
_entity_poly.pdbx_seq_one_letter_code
_entity_poly.pdbx_strand_id
1 'polypeptide(L)'
;MKIGIVSDIHADARALRRALEHMPSADAYLCPGDAVSEYRFCAETVEVLQQANVLCIQGNHEQVLFNGRNPAYLKKCRETFAPEALDFLATAPLSRELEFDGTKVLVIHGSPWEPYDEYIYPGSTRLARFATLPYDMVCFGHTHIPLIHQVGTVTVINPGSCSQPRDQDRRGACAVFNTETRETTIHRFSLE
;
A
#
# COMPACT_ATOMS: atom_id res chain seq x y z
N MET A 1 -10.91 -16.27 -2.00
CA MET A 1 -9.78 -15.80 -1.12
C MET A 1 -10.10 -14.45 -0.48
N LYS A 2 -9.42 -14.14 0.64
CA LYS A 2 -9.44 -12.81 1.26
C LYS A 2 -8.08 -12.15 1.09
N ILE A 3 -8.04 -10.94 0.56
CA ILE A 3 -6.84 -10.16 0.30
C ILE A 3 -6.77 -9.01 1.31
N GLY A 4 -5.78 -9.03 2.20
CA GLY A 4 -5.46 -7.94 3.11
C GLY A 4 -4.66 -6.85 2.39
N ILE A 5 -5.00 -5.58 2.62
CA ILE A 5 -4.34 -4.44 1.99
C ILE A 5 -3.93 -3.45 3.08
N VAL A 6 -2.64 -3.13 3.15
CA VAL A 6 -2.06 -2.14 4.06
C VAL A 6 -1.17 -1.19 3.27
N SER A 7 -1.24 0.12 3.48
CA SER A 7 -0.48 1.12 2.72
C SER A 7 0.01 2.26 3.61
N ASP A 8 0.96 3.03 3.09
CA ASP A 8 1.42 4.28 3.71
C ASP A 8 1.84 4.05 5.17
N ILE A 9 2.75 3.09 5.36
CA ILE A 9 3.22 2.60 6.66
C ILE A 9 4.23 3.56 7.28
N HIS A 10 5.02 4.24 6.43
CA HIS A 10 5.99 5.27 6.80
C HIS A 10 6.93 4.86 7.95
N ALA A 11 7.49 3.65 7.86
CA ALA A 11 8.45 3.11 8.82
C ALA A 11 7.89 2.94 10.26
N ASP A 12 6.59 2.67 10.40
CA ASP A 12 5.94 2.37 11.67
C ASP A 12 5.58 0.88 11.78
N ALA A 13 6.54 0.09 12.27
CA ALA A 13 6.37 -1.35 12.45
C ALA A 13 5.24 -1.70 13.44
N ARG A 14 4.99 -0.85 14.46
CA ARG A 14 3.91 -1.07 15.43
C ARG A 14 2.54 -0.92 14.78
N ALA A 15 2.35 0.14 14.01
CA ALA A 15 1.11 0.35 13.28
C ALA A 15 0.87 -0.75 12.23
N LEU A 16 1.93 -1.21 11.55
CA LEU A 16 1.85 -2.33 10.61
C LEU A 16 1.40 -3.63 11.30
N ARG A 17 1.99 -3.99 12.45
CA ARG A 17 1.55 -5.18 13.21
C ARG A 17 0.08 -5.09 13.59
N ARG A 18 -0.37 -3.93 14.11
CA ARG A 18 -1.79 -3.72 14.42
C ARG A 18 -2.68 -3.87 13.18
N ALA A 19 -2.27 -3.34 12.03
CA ALA A 19 -3.02 -3.52 10.80
C ALA A 19 -3.18 -5.01 10.44
N LEU A 20 -2.10 -5.79 10.52
CA LEU A 20 -2.12 -7.23 10.24
C LEU A 20 -3.01 -8.00 11.23
N GLU A 21 -3.00 -7.63 12.52
CA GLU A 21 -3.88 -8.21 13.55
C GLU A 21 -5.37 -7.98 13.26
N HIS A 22 -5.71 -6.90 12.55
CA HIS A 22 -7.09 -6.62 12.12
C HIS A 22 -7.49 -7.34 10.83
N MET A 23 -6.56 -8.09 10.23
CA MET A 23 -6.79 -8.87 9.01
C MET A 23 -6.40 -10.37 9.18
N PRO A 24 -6.77 -11.05 10.29
CA PRO A 24 -6.23 -12.36 10.65
C PRO A 24 -6.67 -13.49 9.70
N SER A 25 -7.68 -13.25 8.88
CA SER A 25 -8.21 -14.23 7.94
C SER A 25 -7.82 -13.94 6.49
N ALA A 26 -6.85 -13.05 6.25
CA ALA A 26 -6.38 -12.79 4.90
C ALA A 26 -5.45 -13.93 4.44
N ASP A 27 -5.68 -14.40 3.20
CA ASP A 27 -4.90 -15.44 2.55
C ASP A 27 -3.65 -14.89 1.84
N ALA A 28 -3.69 -13.60 1.49
CA ALA A 28 -2.59 -12.85 0.89
C ALA A 28 -2.61 -11.40 1.36
N TYR A 29 -1.44 -10.76 1.36
CA TYR A 29 -1.30 -9.36 1.75
C TYR A 29 -0.64 -8.52 0.66
N LEU A 30 -1.19 -7.33 0.41
CA LEU A 30 -0.67 -6.36 -0.55
C LEU A 30 -0.28 -5.06 0.16
N CYS A 31 0.82 -4.44 -0.30
CA CYS A 31 1.21 -3.10 0.13
C CYS A 31 1.39 -2.19 -1.09
N PRO A 32 0.44 -1.28 -1.35
CA PRO A 32 0.52 -0.28 -2.42
C PRO A 32 1.58 0.81 -2.21
N GLY A 33 2.70 0.52 -1.54
CA GLY A 33 3.83 1.43 -1.39
C GLY A 33 3.85 2.25 -0.10
N ASP A 34 4.87 3.11 0.00
CA ASP A 34 5.17 3.95 1.16
C ASP A 34 5.32 3.13 2.46
N ALA A 35 6.02 1.99 2.37
CA ALA A 35 6.40 1.18 3.52
C ALA A 35 7.38 1.93 4.45
N VAL A 36 8.26 2.76 3.85
CA VAL A 36 9.19 3.65 4.58
C VAL A 36 8.95 5.11 4.17
N SER A 37 9.74 6.04 4.73
CA SER A 37 9.74 7.43 4.29
C SER A 37 11.11 7.77 3.70
N GLU A 38 11.19 8.79 2.87
CA GLU A 38 12.42 9.22 2.20
C GLU A 38 13.56 9.62 3.16
N TYR A 39 13.22 9.91 4.42
CA TYR A 39 14.16 10.28 5.50
C TYR A 39 14.10 9.35 6.71
N ARG A 40 13.26 8.31 6.66
CA ARG A 40 13.09 7.36 7.76
C ARG A 40 12.94 5.94 7.21
N PHE A 41 14.00 5.15 7.35
CA PHE A 41 14.00 3.72 7.12
C PHE A 41 13.88 2.98 8.45
N CYS A 42 13.16 1.86 8.47
CA CYS A 42 13.00 1.00 9.65
C CYS A 42 13.11 -0.46 9.22
N ALA A 43 14.20 -1.11 9.63
CA ALA A 43 14.41 -2.54 9.32
C ALA A 43 13.31 -3.42 9.89
N GLU A 44 12.80 -3.10 11.09
CA GLU A 44 11.71 -3.84 11.72
C GLU A 44 10.42 -3.80 10.87
N THR A 45 10.11 -2.67 10.20
CA THR A 45 8.99 -2.61 9.25
C THR A 45 9.18 -3.60 8.11
N VAL A 46 10.39 -3.68 7.55
CA VAL A 46 10.72 -4.61 6.47
C VAL A 46 10.63 -6.06 6.95
N GLU A 47 11.15 -6.36 8.14
CA GLU A 47 11.05 -7.70 8.74
C GLU A 47 9.60 -8.15 8.89
N VAL A 48 8.71 -7.28 9.37
CA VAL A 48 7.27 -7.59 9.50
C VAL A 48 6.63 -7.85 8.14
N LEU A 49 6.95 -7.05 7.12
CA LEU A 49 6.45 -7.25 5.76
C LEU A 49 6.91 -8.59 5.17
N GLN A 50 8.18 -8.95 5.37
CA GLN A 50 8.74 -10.22 4.91
C GLN A 50 8.12 -11.41 5.65
N GLN A 51 8.00 -11.36 6.97
CA GLN A 51 7.41 -12.42 7.79
C GLN A 51 5.95 -12.69 7.43
N ALA A 52 5.20 -11.64 7.09
CA ALA A 52 3.81 -11.75 6.65
C ALA A 52 3.67 -12.04 5.13
N ASN A 53 4.78 -12.21 4.41
CA ASN A 53 4.80 -12.39 2.95
C ASN A 53 4.02 -11.31 2.20
N VAL A 54 4.13 -10.05 2.61
CA VAL A 54 3.41 -8.95 1.98
C VAL A 54 4.00 -8.64 0.61
N LEU A 55 3.18 -8.62 -0.42
CA LEU A 55 3.57 -8.24 -1.79
C LEU A 55 3.59 -6.71 -1.88
N CYS A 56 4.78 -6.13 -1.80
CA CYS A 56 4.98 -4.69 -1.84
C CYS A 56 5.27 -4.17 -3.24
N ILE A 57 4.91 -2.93 -3.47
CA ILE A 57 5.42 -2.09 -4.57
C ILE A 57 6.14 -0.88 -3.97
N GLN A 58 6.88 -0.13 -4.78
CA GLN A 58 7.41 1.16 -4.38
C GLN A 58 6.34 2.25 -4.46
N GLY A 59 6.23 3.06 -3.40
CA GLY A 59 5.57 4.35 -3.43
C GLY A 59 6.54 5.48 -3.75
N ASN A 60 6.08 6.72 -3.67
CA ASN A 60 6.93 7.88 -3.95
C ASN A 60 8.07 8.05 -2.93
N HIS A 61 7.88 7.63 -1.69
CA HIS A 61 8.92 7.71 -0.65
C HIS A 61 10.05 6.72 -0.90
N GLU A 62 9.79 5.48 -1.30
CA GLU A 62 10.82 4.54 -1.74
C GLU A 62 11.57 5.06 -2.96
N GLN A 63 10.85 5.62 -3.94
CA GLN A 63 11.48 6.18 -5.14
C GLN A 63 12.43 7.34 -4.79
N VAL A 64 12.05 8.25 -3.88
CA VAL A 64 12.94 9.33 -3.42
C VAL A 64 14.15 8.77 -2.69
N LEU A 65 13.97 7.78 -1.83
CA LEU A 65 15.04 7.15 -1.06
C LEU A 65 16.05 6.44 -1.97
N PHE A 66 15.57 5.59 -2.89
CA PHE A 66 16.45 4.69 -3.66
C PHE A 66 16.95 5.28 -4.99
N ASN A 67 16.22 6.23 -5.59
CA ASN A 67 16.60 6.82 -6.89
C ASN A 67 17.56 8.03 -6.81
N GLY A 68 18.29 8.15 -5.69
CA GLY A 68 19.37 9.11 -5.57
C GLY A 68 18.96 10.56 -5.29
N ARG A 69 17.71 10.83 -4.99
CA ARG A 69 17.27 12.18 -4.58
C ARG A 69 17.76 12.56 -3.19
N ASN A 70 18.11 11.55 -2.36
CA ASN A 70 18.72 11.75 -1.03
C ASN A 70 19.93 10.83 -0.84
N PRO A 71 21.05 11.08 -1.55
CA PRO A 71 22.21 10.18 -1.54
C PRO A 71 22.89 10.10 -0.17
N ALA A 72 22.88 11.18 0.61
CA ALA A 72 23.48 11.20 1.94
C ALA A 72 22.73 10.28 2.92
N TYR A 73 21.40 10.32 2.89
CA TYR A 73 20.58 9.45 3.73
C TYR A 73 20.64 7.99 3.27
N LEU A 74 20.61 7.73 1.97
CA LEU A 74 20.77 6.38 1.44
C LEU A 74 22.12 5.77 1.82
N LYS A 75 23.21 6.57 1.76
CA LYS A 75 24.51 6.13 2.25
C LYS A 75 24.46 5.73 3.71
N LYS A 76 23.86 6.57 4.57
CA LYS A 76 23.66 6.26 6.01
C LYS A 76 22.86 4.97 6.20
N CYS A 77 21.80 4.76 5.42
CA CYS A 77 21.02 3.53 5.48
C CYS A 77 21.89 2.30 5.15
N ARG A 78 22.70 2.36 4.09
CA ARG A 78 23.61 1.28 3.69
C ARG A 78 24.69 0.96 4.72
N GLU A 79 25.09 1.95 5.52
CA GLU A 79 26.06 1.79 6.62
C GLU A 79 25.40 1.25 7.90
N THR A 80 24.07 1.41 8.03
CA THR A 80 23.34 1.11 9.28
C THR A 80 22.55 -0.18 9.23
N PHE A 81 21.96 -0.51 8.08
CA PHE A 81 21.01 -1.62 7.92
C PHE A 81 21.60 -2.73 7.03
N ALA A 82 21.14 -3.95 7.26
CA ALA A 82 21.49 -5.10 6.43
C ALA A 82 21.07 -4.88 4.96
N PRO A 83 21.93 -5.25 3.99
CA PRO A 83 21.62 -5.07 2.56
C PRO A 83 20.27 -5.71 2.16
N GLU A 84 19.96 -6.87 2.69
CA GLU A 84 18.73 -7.63 2.40
C GLU A 84 17.46 -6.86 2.75
N ALA A 85 17.51 -6.07 3.85
CA ALA A 85 16.39 -5.23 4.26
C ALA A 85 16.19 -4.04 3.30
N LEU A 86 17.27 -3.47 2.79
CA LEU A 86 17.21 -2.39 1.80
C LEU A 86 16.78 -2.92 0.44
N ASP A 87 17.34 -4.05 0.01
CA ASP A 87 17.08 -4.66 -1.29
C ASP A 87 15.61 -5.10 -1.43
N PHE A 88 14.98 -5.55 -0.35
CA PHE A 88 13.56 -5.92 -0.37
C PHE A 88 12.66 -4.81 -0.91
N LEU A 89 12.87 -3.56 -0.50
CA LEU A 89 12.11 -2.41 -1.00
C LEU A 89 12.72 -1.80 -2.26
N ALA A 90 14.04 -1.76 -2.37
CA ALA A 90 14.73 -1.18 -3.53
C ALA A 90 14.44 -1.94 -4.82
N THR A 91 14.21 -3.26 -4.74
CA THR A 91 13.89 -4.11 -5.90
C THR A 91 12.39 -4.32 -6.11
N ALA A 92 11.55 -3.81 -5.21
CA ALA A 92 10.10 -3.86 -5.38
C ALA A 92 9.71 -3.09 -6.66
N PRO A 93 8.77 -3.60 -7.46
CA PRO A 93 8.34 -2.93 -8.69
C PRO A 93 7.50 -1.68 -8.38
N LEU A 94 7.26 -0.84 -9.40
CA LEU A 94 6.37 0.34 -9.28
C LEU A 94 4.89 -0.03 -9.34
N SER A 95 4.57 -1.18 -9.89
CA SER A 95 3.21 -1.74 -9.94
C SER A 95 3.27 -3.26 -9.99
N ARG A 96 2.17 -3.91 -9.61
CA ARG A 96 1.99 -5.36 -9.79
C ARG A 96 0.66 -5.64 -10.44
N GLU A 97 0.69 -6.55 -11.40
CA GLU A 97 -0.49 -7.22 -11.92
C GLU A 97 -0.51 -8.63 -11.35
N LEU A 98 -1.58 -9.00 -10.68
CA LEU A 98 -1.74 -10.25 -9.96
C LEU A 98 -3.07 -10.89 -10.30
N GLU A 99 -3.19 -12.19 -10.07
CA GLU A 99 -4.45 -12.91 -10.18
C GLU A 99 -4.65 -13.82 -8.97
N PHE A 100 -5.81 -13.69 -8.32
CA PHE A 100 -6.22 -14.49 -7.17
C PHE A 100 -7.62 -15.09 -7.44
N ASP A 101 -7.71 -16.41 -7.53
CA ASP A 101 -8.96 -17.13 -7.85
C ASP A 101 -9.71 -16.55 -9.07
N GLY A 102 -8.96 -16.23 -10.14
CA GLY A 102 -9.54 -15.62 -11.34
C GLY A 102 -9.85 -14.12 -11.22
N THR A 103 -9.62 -13.50 -10.06
CA THR A 103 -9.74 -12.05 -9.84
C THR A 103 -8.47 -11.35 -10.27
N LYS A 104 -8.54 -10.49 -11.28
CA LYS A 104 -7.40 -9.70 -11.78
C LYS A 104 -7.22 -8.44 -10.94
N VAL A 105 -6.05 -8.29 -10.37
CA VAL A 105 -5.71 -7.23 -9.42
C VAL A 105 -4.57 -6.38 -9.95
N LEU A 106 -4.76 -5.06 -9.94
CA LEU A 106 -3.70 -4.08 -10.14
C LEU A 106 -3.34 -3.41 -8.82
N VAL A 107 -2.06 -3.45 -8.48
CA VAL A 107 -1.49 -2.74 -7.31
C VAL A 107 -0.64 -1.58 -7.83
N ILE A 108 -0.96 -0.37 -7.44
CA ILE A 108 -0.27 0.88 -7.79
C ILE A 108 -0.16 1.78 -6.56
N HIS A 109 0.66 2.84 -6.61
CA HIS A 109 0.73 3.76 -5.46
C HIS A 109 -0.22 4.95 -5.62
N GLY A 110 -0.13 5.71 -6.68
CA GLY A 110 -0.98 6.88 -6.98
C GLY A 110 -2.02 6.58 -8.06
N SER A 111 -1.66 6.73 -9.34
CA SER A 111 -2.53 6.43 -10.47
C SER A 111 -1.85 5.54 -11.50
N PRO A 112 -2.60 4.80 -12.34
CA PRO A 112 -2.02 4.01 -13.43
C PRO A 112 -1.72 4.84 -14.69
N TRP A 113 -1.95 6.14 -14.65
CA TRP A 113 -1.73 7.07 -15.75
C TRP A 113 -0.67 8.10 -15.41
N GLU A 114 0.03 8.62 -16.41
CA GLU A 114 0.93 9.76 -16.22
C GLU A 114 0.18 10.95 -15.58
N PRO A 115 0.75 11.56 -14.55
CA PRO A 115 2.12 11.40 -14.02
C PRO A 115 2.31 10.30 -12.95
N TYR A 116 1.50 9.26 -12.85
CA TYR A 116 1.51 8.10 -11.96
C TYR A 116 1.43 8.40 -10.44
N ASP A 117 1.73 9.62 -10.01
CA ASP A 117 1.71 10.09 -8.63
C ASP A 117 0.50 10.99 -8.31
N GLU A 118 -0.58 10.88 -9.11
CA GLU A 118 -1.80 11.66 -8.89
C GLU A 118 -2.46 11.30 -7.55
N TYR A 119 -2.85 12.33 -6.80
CA TYR A 119 -3.69 12.18 -5.62
C TYR A 119 -5.15 11.98 -6.04
N ILE A 120 -5.68 10.78 -5.85
CA ILE A 120 -7.07 10.45 -6.18
C ILE A 120 -7.89 10.36 -4.89
N TYR A 121 -8.54 11.45 -4.56
CA TYR A 121 -9.36 11.57 -3.34
C TYR A 121 -10.77 10.98 -3.51
N PRO A 122 -11.45 10.60 -2.40
CA PRO A 122 -12.88 10.30 -2.42
C PRO A 122 -13.67 11.41 -3.11
N GLY A 123 -14.59 11.04 -4.00
CA GLY A 123 -15.39 11.99 -4.79
C GLY A 123 -14.68 12.62 -6.00
N SER A 124 -13.45 12.25 -6.28
CA SER A 124 -12.74 12.70 -7.50
C SER A 124 -13.44 12.20 -8.76
N THR A 125 -13.62 13.08 -9.74
CA THR A 125 -14.13 12.71 -11.08
C THR A 125 -13.18 11.76 -11.83
N ARG A 126 -11.90 11.70 -11.43
CA ARG A 126 -10.89 10.78 -11.98
C ARG A 126 -11.21 9.32 -11.71
N LEU A 127 -11.99 9.02 -10.67
CA LEU A 127 -12.41 7.64 -10.33
C LEU A 127 -13.15 6.97 -11.50
N ALA A 128 -13.88 7.73 -12.32
CA ALA A 128 -14.56 7.19 -13.50
C ALA A 128 -13.59 6.55 -14.53
N ARG A 129 -12.34 6.99 -14.58
CA ARG A 129 -11.33 6.47 -15.51
C ARG A 129 -10.97 5.00 -15.22
N PHE A 130 -11.09 4.54 -13.97
CA PHE A 130 -10.80 3.16 -13.62
C PHE A 130 -11.71 2.15 -14.32
N ALA A 131 -12.90 2.55 -14.76
CA ALA A 131 -13.83 1.69 -15.51
C ALA A 131 -13.24 1.17 -16.84
N THR A 132 -12.19 1.81 -17.36
CA THR A 132 -11.53 1.42 -18.61
C THR A 132 -10.43 0.38 -18.43
N LEU A 133 -10.08 0.05 -17.19
CA LEU A 133 -9.00 -0.88 -16.89
C LEU A 133 -9.48 -2.33 -16.95
N PRO A 134 -8.63 -3.27 -17.43
CA PRO A 134 -8.98 -4.67 -17.58
C PRO A 134 -8.78 -5.47 -16.28
N TYR A 135 -9.11 -4.89 -15.13
CA TYR A 135 -8.95 -5.49 -13.81
C TYR A 135 -10.29 -5.57 -13.07
N ASP A 136 -10.38 -6.50 -12.14
CA ASP A 136 -11.53 -6.65 -11.25
C ASP A 136 -11.37 -5.81 -9.98
N MET A 137 -10.13 -5.65 -9.52
CA MET A 137 -9.75 -4.83 -8.38
C MET A 137 -8.52 -3.99 -8.71
N VAL A 138 -8.55 -2.72 -8.28
CA VAL A 138 -7.36 -1.85 -8.25
C VAL A 138 -7.17 -1.36 -6.84
N CYS A 139 -5.99 -1.58 -6.23
CA CYS A 139 -5.66 -1.00 -4.94
C CYS A 139 -4.51 0.01 -5.06
N PHE A 140 -4.64 1.10 -4.32
CA PHE A 140 -3.68 2.20 -4.30
C PHE A 140 -3.61 2.85 -2.90
N GLY A 141 -2.60 3.68 -2.65
CA GLY A 141 -2.37 4.41 -1.39
C GLY A 141 -2.32 5.92 -1.58
N HIS A 142 -1.19 6.53 -1.16
CA HIS A 142 -0.76 7.90 -1.44
C HIS A 142 -1.58 9.02 -0.78
N THR A 143 -2.91 8.92 -0.74
CA THR A 143 -3.77 9.95 -0.12
C THR A 143 -3.87 9.82 1.39
N HIS A 144 -3.58 8.65 1.95
CA HIS A 144 -3.81 8.27 3.36
C HIS A 144 -5.30 8.33 3.78
N ILE A 145 -6.21 8.37 2.84
CA ILE A 145 -7.65 8.46 3.07
C ILE A 145 -8.32 7.21 2.50
N PRO A 146 -8.99 6.40 3.33
CA PRO A 146 -9.67 5.21 2.85
C PRO A 146 -10.75 5.53 1.82
N LEU A 147 -10.81 4.67 0.80
CA LEU A 147 -11.78 4.73 -0.27
C LEU A 147 -12.17 3.32 -0.69
N ILE A 148 -13.46 3.07 -0.81
CA ILE A 148 -14.03 1.96 -1.58
C ILE A 148 -14.91 2.58 -2.64
N HIS A 149 -14.65 2.31 -3.92
CA HIS A 149 -15.41 2.85 -5.01
C HIS A 149 -15.65 1.79 -6.09
N GLN A 150 -16.91 1.54 -6.41
CA GLN A 150 -17.28 0.65 -7.51
C GLN A 150 -17.49 1.47 -8.77
N VAL A 151 -16.77 1.15 -9.84
CA VAL A 151 -16.94 1.79 -11.14
C VAL A 151 -16.95 0.74 -12.25
N GLY A 152 -18.08 0.60 -12.94
CA GLY A 152 -18.29 -0.54 -13.85
C GLY A 152 -18.10 -1.86 -13.12
N THR A 153 -17.23 -2.71 -13.62
CA THR A 153 -16.88 -4.01 -13.01
C THR A 153 -15.67 -3.90 -12.06
N VAL A 154 -15.04 -2.74 -11.95
CA VAL A 154 -13.81 -2.56 -11.18
C VAL A 154 -14.10 -2.09 -9.76
N THR A 155 -13.59 -2.79 -8.77
CA THR A 155 -13.54 -2.32 -7.37
C THR A 155 -12.26 -1.57 -7.12
N VAL A 156 -12.33 -0.29 -6.81
CA VAL A 156 -11.19 0.59 -6.53
C VAL A 156 -11.07 0.77 -5.03
N ILE A 157 -9.90 0.44 -4.46
CA ILE A 157 -9.67 0.41 -3.01
C ILE A 157 -8.44 1.23 -2.67
N ASN A 158 -8.60 2.18 -1.74
CA ASN A 158 -7.51 2.74 -0.98
C ASN A 158 -7.71 2.34 0.49
N PRO A 159 -6.79 1.60 1.11
CA PRO A 159 -6.97 1.17 2.50
C PRO A 159 -6.82 2.34 3.50
N GLY A 160 -6.36 3.51 3.03
CA GLY A 160 -5.86 4.58 3.87
C GLY A 160 -4.44 4.30 4.35
N SER A 161 -3.97 5.05 5.34
CA SER A 161 -2.69 4.80 5.98
C SER A 161 -2.87 4.03 7.28
N CYS A 162 -2.00 3.05 7.53
CA CYS A 162 -2.01 2.35 8.81
C CYS A 162 -1.36 3.18 9.93
N SER A 163 -0.53 4.20 9.63
CA SER A 163 0.23 4.98 10.61
C SER A 163 -0.04 6.48 10.60
N GLN A 164 -0.37 7.04 9.43
CA GLN A 164 -0.49 8.49 9.23
C GLN A 164 -1.82 8.87 8.55
N PRO A 165 -2.97 8.57 9.17
CA PRO A 165 -4.28 8.87 8.59
C PRO A 165 -4.47 10.37 8.35
N ARG A 166 -5.04 10.73 7.20
CA ARG A 166 -5.32 12.13 6.81
C ARG A 166 -6.81 12.44 6.71
N ASP A 167 -7.67 11.50 7.05
CA ASP A 167 -9.10 11.72 7.16
C ASP A 167 -9.51 12.25 8.55
N GLN A 168 -10.80 12.52 8.72
CA GLN A 168 -11.33 13.08 9.99
C GLN A 168 -11.30 12.07 11.14
N ASP A 169 -11.35 10.76 10.85
CA ASP A 169 -11.35 9.70 11.86
C ASP A 169 -10.01 9.59 12.62
N ARG A 170 -8.89 9.91 11.96
CA ARG A 170 -7.55 9.90 12.55
C ARG A 170 -7.08 8.56 13.11
N ARG A 171 -7.82 7.47 12.90
CA ARG A 171 -7.41 6.11 13.25
C ARG A 171 -6.64 5.46 12.11
N GLY A 172 -5.69 4.58 12.45
CA GLY A 172 -5.03 3.72 11.47
C GLY A 172 -6.05 2.90 10.69
N ALA A 173 -5.73 2.57 9.44
CA ALA A 173 -6.63 1.85 8.57
C ALA A 173 -5.92 0.77 7.76
N CYS A 174 -6.66 -0.30 7.47
CA CYS A 174 -6.33 -1.34 6.50
C CYS A 174 -7.62 -1.86 5.86
N ALA A 175 -7.51 -2.65 4.79
CA ALA A 175 -8.69 -3.17 4.10
C ALA A 175 -8.59 -4.68 3.91
N VAL A 176 -9.75 -5.34 3.83
CA VAL A 176 -9.87 -6.73 3.37
C VAL A 176 -10.85 -6.78 2.20
N PHE A 177 -10.41 -7.34 1.10
CA PHE A 177 -11.22 -7.63 -0.08
C PHE A 177 -11.47 -9.14 -0.17
N ASN A 178 -12.72 -9.55 -0.41
CA ASN A 178 -13.08 -10.94 -0.64
C ASN A 178 -13.27 -11.17 -2.15
N THR A 179 -12.47 -12.06 -2.76
CA THR A 179 -12.53 -12.33 -4.20
C THR A 179 -13.84 -12.99 -4.63
N GLU A 180 -14.46 -13.78 -3.76
CA GLU A 180 -15.70 -14.51 -4.05
C GLU A 180 -16.93 -13.60 -4.02
N THR A 181 -17.07 -12.81 -2.93
CA THR A 181 -18.24 -11.92 -2.74
C THR A 181 -18.03 -10.53 -3.34
N ARG A 182 -16.77 -10.17 -3.67
CA ARG A 182 -16.34 -8.83 -4.08
C ARG A 182 -16.59 -7.73 -3.04
N GLU A 183 -16.88 -8.12 -1.82
CA GLU A 183 -17.02 -7.19 -0.71
C GLU A 183 -15.68 -6.71 -0.18
N THR A 184 -15.62 -5.42 0.15
CA THR A 184 -14.47 -4.79 0.78
C THR A 184 -14.86 -4.23 2.14
N THR A 185 -14.04 -4.48 3.15
CA THR A 185 -14.19 -3.91 4.49
C THR A 185 -12.97 -3.07 4.84
N ILE A 186 -13.16 -1.84 5.29
CA ILE A 186 -12.12 -1.02 5.92
C ILE A 186 -12.15 -1.29 7.43
N HIS A 187 -11.02 -1.72 7.97
CA HIS A 187 -10.81 -1.86 9.41
C HIS A 187 -10.10 -0.62 9.95
N ARG A 188 -10.54 -0.17 11.13
CA ARG A 188 -9.98 0.99 11.82
C ARG A 188 -9.45 0.59 13.18
N PHE A 189 -8.29 1.10 13.56
CA PHE A 189 -7.67 0.79 14.85
C PHE A 189 -6.98 2.02 15.45
N SER A 190 -6.85 2.02 16.79
CA SER A 190 -6.14 3.08 17.51
C SER A 190 -4.65 3.05 17.17
N LEU A 191 -4.03 4.23 17.11
CA LEU A 191 -2.57 4.39 16.99
C LEU A 191 -1.87 4.56 18.35
N GLU A 192 -2.65 4.64 19.44
CA GLU A 192 -2.16 4.73 20.81
C GLU A 192 -1.69 3.40 21.38
#